data_376009abb8eb3208317ef55743a6143f
#
_entry.id   376009abb8eb3208317ef55743a6143f
#
_cell.length_a   1.000
_cell.length_b   1.000
_cell.length_c   1.000
_cell.angle_alpha   90.00
_cell.angle_beta   90.00
_cell.angle_gamma   90.00
#
_symmetry.space_group_name_H-M   'P 1'
#
loop_
_entity.id
_entity.type
_entity.pdbx_description
1 polymer ?
#
loop_
_entity_poly.entity_id
_entity_poly.type
_entity_poly.pdbx_seq_one_letter_code
_entity_poly.pdbx_strand_id
1 'polypeptide(L)'
;LTAAISVLSAMGVQACPLPTAVLSAQTGYEDYHCVSLTEEMEQFRRSWEKMEARFDGIYTGFAADEEQIGHMIHIAETFHKKKAFLLVDPIMGDHGYKFDIFSIEFCRKMRELAKMADIVTPNLTELCILTDTDYRMIENMTDEKHLLTVIRQLAENLRKDGPRTVVVTGIQFCDNEDGIQKMGNLAVTGKRHILQHSRM
;
A
#
# COMPACT_ATOMS: atom_id res chain seq x y z
N LEU A 1 4.81 -2.29 11.31
CA LEU A 1 6.24 -1.96 11.33
C LEU A 1 7.10 -3.17 11.72
N THR A 2 6.82 -3.87 12.83
CA THR A 2 7.64 -4.99 13.32
C THR A 2 7.75 -6.15 12.32
N ALA A 3 6.66 -6.55 11.69
CA ALA A 3 6.67 -7.60 10.66
C ALA A 3 7.55 -7.21 9.46
N ALA A 4 7.42 -5.98 8.96
CA ALA A 4 8.23 -5.48 7.86
C ALA A 4 9.73 -5.48 8.21
N ILE A 5 10.11 -5.02 9.41
CA ILE A 5 11.51 -5.03 9.88
C ILE A 5 12.04 -6.47 9.93
N SER A 6 11.25 -7.41 10.47
CA SER A 6 11.66 -8.81 10.57
C SER A 6 11.92 -9.45 9.20
N VAL A 7 11.02 -9.22 8.23
CA VAL A 7 11.17 -9.72 6.86
C VAL A 7 12.38 -9.10 6.18
N LEU A 8 12.52 -7.78 6.23
CA LEU A 8 13.66 -7.08 5.61
C LEU A 8 14.99 -7.55 6.20
N SER A 9 15.07 -7.70 7.53
CA SER A 9 16.27 -8.21 8.19
C SER A 9 16.61 -9.64 7.77
N ALA A 10 15.60 -10.51 7.66
CA ALA A 10 15.80 -11.88 7.18
C ALA A 10 16.31 -11.94 5.72
N MET A 11 15.97 -10.93 4.92
CA MET A 11 16.47 -10.76 3.55
C MET A 11 17.85 -10.09 3.48
N GLY A 12 18.48 -9.77 4.60
CA GLY A 12 19.78 -9.08 4.64
C GLY A 12 19.70 -7.57 4.38
N VAL A 13 18.52 -6.98 4.49
CA VAL A 13 18.29 -5.54 4.30
C VAL A 13 18.29 -4.84 5.66
N GLN A 14 19.08 -3.78 5.81
CA GLN A 14 19.07 -2.94 6.98
C GLN A 14 17.84 -2.01 6.92
N ALA A 15 16.91 -2.17 7.86
CA ALA A 15 15.75 -1.29 7.98
C ALA A 15 16.06 -0.09 8.88
N CYS A 16 15.72 1.12 8.41
CA CYS A 16 15.70 2.36 9.18
C CYS A 16 14.23 2.72 9.47
N PRO A 17 13.67 2.37 10.62
CA PRO A 17 12.26 2.58 10.89
C PRO A 17 11.93 4.05 11.12
N LEU A 18 10.84 4.53 10.50
CA LEU A 18 10.17 5.79 10.80
C LEU A 18 8.79 5.45 11.37
N PRO A 19 8.61 5.47 12.69
CA PRO A 19 7.31 5.21 13.27
C PRO A 19 6.34 6.38 13.02
N THR A 20 5.14 6.07 12.55
CA THR A 20 4.07 7.05 12.32
C THR A 20 3.14 7.15 13.52
N ALA A 21 2.91 6.02 14.18
CA ALA A 21 2.10 5.94 15.39
C ALA A 21 2.49 4.72 16.24
N VAL A 22 2.17 4.79 17.52
CA VAL A 22 2.20 3.64 18.43
C VAL A 22 0.77 3.37 18.88
N LEU A 23 0.29 2.17 18.61
CA LEU A 23 -1.05 1.74 18.96
C LEU A 23 -1.00 0.65 20.02
N SER A 24 -1.91 0.72 21.01
CA SER A 24 -2.05 -0.33 22.03
C SER A 24 -2.65 -1.63 21.48
N ALA A 25 -3.44 -1.53 20.39
CA ALA A 25 -4.06 -2.64 19.68
C ALA A 25 -4.31 -2.24 18.22
N GLN A 26 -4.79 -3.15 17.39
CA GLN A 26 -5.24 -2.83 16.03
C GLN A 26 -6.46 -1.90 16.05
N THR A 27 -6.60 -1.06 15.03
CA THR A 27 -7.70 -0.08 14.90
C THR A 27 -9.10 -0.71 14.77
N GLY A 28 -9.20 -2.01 14.61
CA GLY A 28 -10.48 -2.76 14.64
C GLY A 28 -11.03 -3.04 16.04
N TYR A 29 -10.28 -2.76 17.10
CA TYR A 29 -10.77 -2.84 18.49
C TYR A 29 -11.40 -1.50 18.90
N GLU A 30 -12.52 -1.53 19.65
CA GLU A 30 -13.26 -0.32 20.03
C GLU A 30 -12.43 0.62 20.93
N ASP A 31 -11.62 0.06 21.84
CA ASP A 31 -10.86 0.80 22.88
C ASP A 31 -9.35 0.71 22.64
N TYR A 32 -8.87 1.13 21.49
CA TYR A 32 -7.43 1.25 21.31
C TYR A 32 -6.91 2.66 21.64
N HIS A 33 -5.73 2.74 22.20
CA HIS A 33 -5.02 3.99 22.39
C HIS A 33 -4.01 4.20 21.27
N CYS A 34 -3.98 5.38 20.67
CA CYS A 34 -3.07 5.75 19.61
C CYS A 34 -2.27 7.00 19.99
N VAL A 35 -0.96 6.88 19.97
CA VAL A 35 -0.04 8.01 20.07
C VAL A 35 0.47 8.32 18.66
N SER A 36 0.05 9.44 18.09
CA SER A 36 0.57 9.93 16.81
C SER A 36 1.99 10.49 16.98
N LEU A 37 2.82 10.26 15.98
CA LEU A 37 4.20 10.74 15.91
C LEU A 37 4.40 11.71 14.73
N THR A 38 3.36 12.45 14.37
CA THR A 38 3.35 13.34 13.19
C THR A 38 4.47 14.38 13.24
N GLU A 39 4.61 15.08 14.36
CA GLU A 39 5.65 16.10 14.54
C GLU A 39 7.07 15.51 14.49
N GLU A 40 7.23 14.28 14.96
CA GLU A 40 8.52 13.59 15.01
C GLU A 40 9.00 13.17 13.61
N MET A 41 8.10 12.88 12.68
CA MET A 41 8.46 12.47 11.32
C MET A 41 9.33 13.51 10.61
N GLU A 42 9.02 14.78 10.78
CA GLU A 42 9.82 15.87 10.19
C GLU A 42 11.21 15.97 10.85
N GLN A 43 11.31 15.72 12.16
CA GLN A 43 12.59 15.71 12.87
C GLN A 43 13.48 14.56 12.38
N PHE A 44 12.90 13.38 12.15
CA PHE A 44 13.63 12.25 11.56
C PHE A 44 14.16 12.60 10.16
N ARG A 45 13.32 13.15 9.30
CA ARG A 45 13.70 13.56 7.94
C ARG A 45 14.88 14.54 7.97
N ARG A 46 14.78 15.60 8.79
CA ARG A 46 15.85 16.62 8.96
C ARG A 46 17.14 16.02 9.51
N SER A 47 17.03 15.08 10.45
CA SER A 47 18.18 14.40 11.00
C SER A 47 18.91 13.56 9.94
N TRP A 48 18.16 12.78 9.16
CA TRP A 48 18.72 11.98 8.06
C TRP A 48 19.32 12.85 6.95
N GLU A 49 18.71 13.99 6.67
CA GLU A 49 19.24 14.94 5.69
C GLU A 49 20.59 15.55 6.18
N LYS A 50 20.69 15.94 7.45
CA LYS A 50 21.94 16.45 8.04
C LYS A 50 23.04 15.38 8.07
N MET A 51 22.69 14.12 8.25
CA MET A 51 23.63 12.99 8.19
C MET A 51 23.98 12.57 6.76
N GLU A 52 23.45 13.26 5.75
CA GLU A 52 23.57 12.86 4.34
C GLU A 52 23.16 11.39 4.10
N ALA A 53 22.15 10.92 4.83
CA ALA A 53 21.68 9.55 4.74
C ALA A 53 21.28 9.17 3.31
N ARG A 54 21.56 7.93 2.94
CA ARG A 54 21.22 7.35 1.63
C ARG A 54 20.45 6.08 1.85
N PHE A 55 19.35 5.93 1.11
CA PHE A 55 18.48 4.77 1.15
C PHE A 55 18.43 4.13 -0.23
N ASP A 56 18.44 2.80 -0.27
CA ASP A 56 18.25 2.03 -1.51
C ASP A 56 16.76 1.87 -1.84
N GLY A 57 15.88 1.98 -0.82
CA GLY A 57 14.44 1.94 -0.98
C GLY A 57 13.71 2.62 0.17
N ILE A 58 12.49 3.07 -0.12
CA ILE A 58 11.54 3.63 0.84
C ILE A 58 10.29 2.77 0.76
N TYR A 59 9.83 2.28 1.91
CA TYR A 59 8.58 1.53 2.03
C TYR A 59 7.67 2.28 2.99
N THR A 60 6.52 2.74 2.48
CA THR A 60 5.48 3.38 3.29
C THR A 60 4.36 2.40 3.59
N GLY A 61 3.75 2.53 4.76
CA GLY A 61 2.60 1.77 5.20
C GLY A 61 1.60 2.70 5.89
N PHE A 62 1.17 2.34 7.10
CA PHE A 62 0.14 3.07 7.85
C PHE A 62 0.53 4.53 8.11
N ALA A 63 -0.41 5.44 7.80
CA ALA A 63 -0.43 6.83 8.24
C ALA A 63 -1.68 7.07 9.10
N ALA A 64 -1.55 7.83 10.17
CA ALA A 64 -2.66 8.12 11.08
C ALA A 64 -3.55 9.27 10.56
N ASP A 65 -2.99 10.19 9.78
CA ASP A 65 -3.66 11.40 9.31
C ASP A 65 -3.07 11.92 7.98
N GLU A 66 -3.69 12.95 7.42
CA GLU A 66 -3.28 13.58 6.15
C GLU A 66 -1.93 14.29 6.23
N GLU A 67 -1.54 14.78 7.40
CA GLU A 67 -0.28 15.48 7.62
C GLU A 67 0.88 14.49 7.50
N GLN A 68 0.71 13.29 8.05
CA GLN A 68 1.69 12.22 7.92
C GLN A 68 1.92 11.80 6.47
N ILE A 69 0.87 11.76 5.64
CA ILE A 69 1.05 11.51 4.20
C ILE A 69 1.86 12.65 3.57
N GLY A 70 1.62 13.90 3.97
CA GLY A 70 2.44 15.04 3.56
C GLY A 70 3.92 14.85 3.91
N HIS A 71 4.23 14.38 5.12
CA HIS A 71 5.60 14.05 5.52
C HIS A 71 6.18 12.88 4.72
N MET A 72 5.40 11.84 4.41
CA MET A 72 5.84 10.74 3.54
C MET A 72 6.19 11.23 2.13
N ILE A 73 5.40 12.15 1.57
CA ILE A 73 5.69 12.80 0.28
C ILE A 73 7.01 13.58 0.35
N HIS A 74 7.22 14.39 1.39
CA HIS A 74 8.47 15.14 1.58
C HIS A 74 9.69 14.22 1.73
N ILE A 75 9.54 13.10 2.44
CA ILE A 75 10.59 12.08 2.58
C ILE A 75 10.91 11.47 1.20
N ALA A 76 9.89 11.11 0.43
CA ALA A 76 10.07 10.60 -0.92
C ALA A 76 10.76 11.64 -1.81
N GLU A 77 10.32 12.88 -1.80
CA GLU A 77 10.96 13.98 -2.56
C GLU A 77 12.43 14.20 -2.18
N THR A 78 12.76 14.02 -0.90
CA THR A 78 14.12 14.23 -0.38
C THR A 78 15.06 13.10 -0.77
N PHE A 79 14.61 11.84 -0.63
CA PHE A 79 15.49 10.67 -0.67
C PHE A 79 15.29 9.78 -1.91
N HIS A 80 14.12 9.77 -2.55
CA HIS A 80 13.86 8.95 -3.74
C HIS A 80 14.67 9.41 -4.98
N LYS A 81 15.03 10.67 -5.07
CA LYS A 81 15.76 11.27 -6.22
C LYS A 81 17.11 10.63 -6.55
N LYS A 82 17.67 9.81 -5.66
CA LYS A 82 19.04 9.27 -5.77
C LYS A 82 19.10 7.77 -6.09
N LYS A 83 18.15 7.23 -6.85
CA LYS A 83 18.02 5.83 -7.25
C LYS A 83 17.37 4.90 -6.19
N ALA A 84 16.93 5.39 -5.05
CA ALA A 84 16.08 4.61 -4.17
C ALA A 84 14.77 4.28 -4.89
N PHE A 85 14.24 3.07 -4.72
CA PHE A 85 12.87 2.79 -5.16
C PHE A 85 11.88 3.20 -4.09
N LEU A 86 10.66 3.57 -4.49
CA LEU A 86 9.56 3.90 -3.60
C LEU A 86 8.47 2.83 -3.72
N LEU A 87 8.20 2.11 -2.63
CA LEU A 87 7.08 1.19 -2.48
C LEU A 87 6.05 1.81 -1.56
N VAL A 88 4.82 1.94 -2.05
CA VAL A 88 3.69 2.49 -1.29
C VAL A 88 2.66 1.39 -1.06
N ASP A 89 2.41 1.10 0.22
CA ASP A 89 1.28 0.31 0.68
C ASP A 89 0.15 1.29 1.07
N PRO A 90 -0.89 1.44 0.23
CA PRO A 90 -1.82 2.56 0.34
C PRO A 90 -2.98 2.25 1.29
N ILE A 91 -2.68 2.02 2.57
CA ILE A 91 -3.64 1.58 3.58
C ILE A 91 -4.79 2.58 3.71
N MET A 92 -5.98 2.21 3.20
CA MET A 92 -7.19 3.06 3.22
C MET A 92 -8.47 2.30 3.56
N GLY A 93 -8.51 1.00 3.38
CA GLY A 93 -9.71 0.21 3.58
C GLY A 93 -9.50 -1.27 3.28
N ASP A 94 -10.52 -2.08 3.58
CA ASP A 94 -10.54 -3.51 3.27
C ASP A 94 -11.98 -4.01 3.13
N HIS A 95 -12.17 -5.17 2.48
CA HIS A 95 -13.48 -5.82 2.28
C HIS A 95 -14.58 -4.89 1.72
N GLY A 96 -14.23 -3.99 0.82
CA GLY A 96 -15.16 -3.03 0.20
C GLY A 96 -15.44 -1.79 1.03
N TYR A 97 -14.89 -1.66 2.23
CA TYR A 97 -15.12 -0.53 3.13
C TYR A 97 -13.86 0.31 3.30
N LYS A 98 -14.01 1.61 3.03
CA LYS A 98 -13.01 2.60 3.45
C LYS A 98 -13.04 2.69 4.98
N PHE A 99 -11.90 2.70 5.64
CA PHE A 99 -11.84 2.87 7.09
C PHE A 99 -12.37 4.26 7.48
N ASP A 100 -13.27 4.30 8.47
CA ASP A 100 -13.96 5.53 8.91
C ASP A 100 -13.01 6.60 9.45
N ILE A 101 -11.85 6.19 9.96
CA ILE A 101 -10.80 7.10 10.44
C ILE A 101 -10.18 7.96 9.33
N PHE A 102 -10.35 7.59 8.05
CA PHE A 102 -9.73 8.31 6.95
C PHE A 102 -10.74 9.22 6.22
N SER A 103 -10.37 10.48 6.08
CA SER A 103 -11.13 11.48 5.36
C SER A 103 -11.02 11.32 3.84
N ILE A 104 -11.82 12.08 3.09
CA ILE A 104 -11.69 12.18 1.62
C ILE A 104 -10.33 12.78 1.26
N GLU A 105 -9.87 13.76 2.03
CA GLU A 105 -8.59 14.43 1.83
C GLU A 105 -7.41 13.46 2.06
N PHE A 106 -7.52 12.58 3.07
CA PHE A 106 -6.55 11.50 3.28
C PHE A 106 -6.41 10.64 2.02
N CYS A 107 -7.53 10.17 1.46
CA CYS A 107 -7.51 9.34 0.26
C CYS A 107 -6.94 10.09 -0.96
N ARG A 108 -7.21 11.40 -1.07
CA ARG A 108 -6.64 12.26 -2.13
C ARG A 108 -5.12 12.33 -2.02
N LYS A 109 -4.59 12.61 -0.83
CA LYS A 109 -3.15 12.66 -0.58
C LYS A 109 -2.47 11.31 -0.75
N MET A 110 -3.12 10.22 -0.32
CA MET A 110 -2.61 8.86 -0.54
C MET A 110 -2.50 8.54 -2.04
N ARG A 111 -3.47 8.99 -2.84
CA ARG A 111 -3.40 8.88 -4.31
C ARG A 111 -2.21 9.67 -4.90
N GLU A 112 -1.89 10.85 -4.37
CA GLU A 112 -0.71 11.62 -4.77
C GLU A 112 0.58 10.88 -4.45
N LEU A 113 0.69 10.32 -3.25
CA LEU A 113 1.84 9.50 -2.85
C LEU A 113 1.98 8.24 -3.73
N ALA A 114 0.87 7.55 -4.01
CA ALA A 114 0.84 6.36 -4.86
C ALA A 114 1.29 6.66 -6.30
N LYS A 115 0.98 7.85 -6.84
CA LYS A 115 1.45 8.28 -8.17
C LYS A 115 2.97 8.48 -8.25
N MET A 116 3.62 8.77 -7.15
CA MET A 116 5.08 8.93 -7.08
C MET A 116 5.81 7.58 -6.98
N ALA A 117 5.09 6.50 -6.67
CA ALA A 117 5.66 5.20 -6.37
C ALA A 117 6.25 4.50 -7.61
N ASP A 118 7.32 3.74 -7.40
CA ASP A 118 7.76 2.73 -8.37
C ASP A 118 6.86 1.49 -8.29
N ILE A 119 6.47 1.13 -7.06
CA ILE A 119 5.60 -0.02 -6.78
C ILE A 119 4.50 0.42 -5.82
N VAL A 120 3.25 0.05 -6.12
CA VAL A 120 2.12 0.21 -5.20
C VAL A 120 1.46 -1.14 -4.96
N THR A 121 1.04 -1.41 -3.70
CA THR A 121 0.55 -2.73 -3.26
C THR A 121 -0.88 -2.69 -2.72
N PRO A 122 -1.87 -2.19 -3.47
CA PRO A 122 -3.23 -2.09 -2.99
C PRO A 122 -3.90 -3.45 -2.86
N ASN A 123 -4.75 -3.63 -1.85
CA ASN A 123 -5.80 -4.63 -1.88
C ASN A 123 -6.93 -4.23 -2.86
N LEU A 124 -7.96 -5.05 -3.03
CA LEU A 124 -9.05 -4.74 -3.98
C LEU A 124 -9.82 -3.47 -3.63
N THR A 125 -10.05 -3.22 -2.35
CA THR A 125 -10.74 -2.02 -1.88
C THR A 125 -9.93 -0.76 -2.17
N GLU A 126 -8.66 -0.81 -1.85
CA GLU A 126 -7.71 0.28 -2.09
C GLU A 126 -7.51 0.55 -3.59
N LEU A 127 -7.45 -0.52 -4.41
CA LEU A 127 -7.41 -0.38 -5.86
C LEU A 127 -8.64 0.38 -6.37
N CYS A 128 -9.84 0.04 -5.89
CA CYS A 128 -11.07 0.73 -6.24
C CYS A 128 -11.05 2.20 -5.79
N ILE A 129 -10.59 2.49 -4.57
CA ILE A 129 -10.45 3.86 -4.08
C ILE A 129 -9.45 4.65 -4.95
N LEU A 130 -8.30 4.07 -5.28
CA LEU A 130 -7.26 4.72 -6.08
C LEU A 130 -7.70 5.00 -7.52
N THR A 131 -8.57 4.14 -8.09
CA THR A 131 -9.08 4.25 -9.47
C THR A 131 -10.45 4.88 -9.57
N ASP A 132 -11.01 5.35 -8.44
CA ASP A 132 -12.35 5.96 -8.36
C ASP A 132 -13.45 5.02 -8.88
N THR A 133 -13.32 3.74 -8.57
CA THR A 133 -14.22 2.66 -9.00
C THR A 133 -15.09 2.22 -7.84
N ASP A 134 -16.37 1.96 -8.10
CA ASP A 134 -17.29 1.39 -7.10
C ASP A 134 -16.94 -0.08 -6.85
N TYR A 135 -16.58 -0.44 -5.62
CA TYR A 135 -16.23 -1.81 -5.23
C TYR A 135 -17.36 -2.81 -5.52
N ARG A 136 -18.63 -2.37 -5.48
CA ARG A 136 -19.80 -3.22 -5.81
C ARG A 136 -19.77 -3.78 -7.23
N MET A 137 -18.99 -3.18 -8.13
CA MET A 137 -18.80 -3.70 -9.49
C MET A 137 -18.03 -5.03 -9.53
N ILE A 138 -17.21 -5.30 -8.52
CA ILE A 138 -16.36 -6.50 -8.45
C ILE A 138 -16.75 -7.46 -7.31
N GLU A 139 -17.47 -6.99 -6.30
CA GLU A 139 -17.80 -7.73 -5.07
C GLU A 139 -18.48 -9.07 -5.33
N ASN A 140 -19.38 -9.13 -6.30
CA ASN A 140 -20.19 -10.31 -6.59
C ASN A 140 -19.71 -11.07 -7.85
N MET A 141 -18.50 -10.80 -8.33
CA MET A 141 -17.95 -11.53 -9.49
C MET A 141 -17.48 -12.92 -9.07
N THR A 142 -18.16 -13.95 -9.56
CA THR A 142 -17.85 -15.37 -9.29
C THR A 142 -16.96 -15.99 -10.37
N ASP A 143 -16.94 -15.43 -11.57
CA ASP A 143 -16.06 -15.89 -12.65
C ASP A 143 -14.64 -15.32 -12.43
N GLU A 144 -13.71 -16.20 -12.05
CA GLU A 144 -12.31 -15.87 -11.80
C GLU A 144 -11.65 -15.15 -12.99
N LYS A 145 -11.87 -15.62 -14.21
CA LYS A 145 -11.25 -15.03 -15.42
C LYS A 145 -11.76 -13.61 -15.67
N HIS A 146 -13.06 -13.41 -15.44
CA HIS A 146 -13.66 -12.10 -15.58
C HIS A 146 -13.15 -11.14 -14.49
N LEU A 147 -13.15 -11.58 -13.23
CA LEU A 147 -12.61 -10.84 -12.10
C LEU A 147 -11.15 -10.41 -12.35
N LEU A 148 -10.28 -11.35 -12.70
CA LEU A 148 -8.88 -11.05 -13.01
C LEU A 148 -8.72 -10.07 -14.17
N THR A 149 -9.60 -10.14 -15.18
CA THR A 149 -9.58 -9.21 -16.31
C THR A 149 -9.91 -7.79 -15.86
N VAL A 150 -10.92 -7.63 -15.01
CA VAL A 150 -11.32 -6.33 -14.45
C VAL A 150 -10.21 -5.78 -13.54
N ILE A 151 -9.71 -6.59 -12.60
CA ILE A 151 -8.62 -6.17 -11.70
C ILE A 151 -7.40 -5.72 -12.50
N ARG A 152 -7.01 -6.48 -13.53
CA ARG A 152 -5.91 -6.11 -14.42
C ARG A 152 -6.14 -4.76 -15.09
N GLN A 153 -7.36 -4.51 -15.59
CA GLN A 153 -7.69 -3.25 -16.25
C GLN A 153 -7.60 -2.06 -15.26
N LEU A 154 -8.10 -2.23 -14.04
CA LEU A 154 -8.00 -1.19 -12.99
C LEU A 154 -6.53 -0.94 -12.61
N ALA A 155 -5.75 -2.01 -12.41
CA ALA A 155 -4.33 -1.90 -12.12
C ALA A 155 -3.54 -1.22 -13.25
N GLU A 156 -3.87 -1.51 -14.52
CA GLU A 156 -3.28 -0.82 -15.68
C GLU A 156 -3.67 0.66 -15.74
N ASN A 157 -4.91 1.01 -15.38
CA ASN A 157 -5.32 2.41 -15.30
C ASN A 157 -4.52 3.15 -14.22
N LEU A 158 -4.41 2.57 -13.02
CA LEU A 158 -3.58 3.14 -11.95
C LEU A 158 -2.10 3.26 -12.38
N ARG A 159 -1.57 2.25 -13.06
CA ARG A 159 -0.19 2.26 -13.55
C ARG A 159 0.09 3.40 -14.54
N LYS A 160 -0.87 3.73 -15.40
CA LYS A 160 -0.75 4.86 -16.35
C LYS A 160 -0.70 6.22 -15.65
N ASP A 161 -1.24 6.29 -14.44
CA ASP A 161 -1.29 7.51 -13.63
C ASP A 161 0.02 7.81 -12.87
N GLY A 162 0.98 6.86 -12.83
CA GLY A 162 2.26 7.12 -12.18
C GLY A 162 3.10 5.87 -11.88
N PRO A 163 2.65 4.93 -11.07
CA PRO A 163 3.49 3.82 -10.62
C PRO A 163 3.93 2.91 -11.77
N ARG A 164 5.16 2.40 -11.69
CA ARG A 164 5.69 1.47 -12.72
C ARG A 164 5.08 0.09 -12.61
N THR A 165 4.76 -0.33 -11.38
CA THR A 165 4.22 -1.65 -11.06
C THR A 165 3.11 -1.50 -10.05
N VAL A 166 1.99 -2.18 -10.30
CA VAL A 166 0.88 -2.34 -9.35
C VAL A 166 0.82 -3.80 -8.96
N VAL A 167 0.89 -4.10 -7.66
CA VAL A 167 0.72 -5.45 -7.14
C VAL A 167 -0.58 -5.49 -6.34
N VAL A 168 -1.64 -5.98 -6.95
CA VAL A 168 -2.93 -6.14 -6.27
C VAL A 168 -2.84 -7.34 -5.35
N THR A 169 -3.06 -7.13 -4.06
CA THR A 169 -2.89 -8.14 -3.01
C THR A 169 -4.23 -8.69 -2.51
N GLY A 170 -4.19 -9.88 -1.92
CA GLY A 170 -5.34 -10.45 -1.20
C GLY A 170 -6.52 -10.81 -2.08
N ILE A 171 -6.32 -11.13 -3.37
CA ILE A 171 -7.40 -11.52 -4.27
C ILE A 171 -7.87 -12.92 -3.88
N GLN A 172 -9.13 -13.06 -3.49
CA GLN A 172 -9.73 -14.33 -3.12
C GLN A 172 -10.38 -15.00 -4.33
N PHE A 173 -10.11 -16.27 -4.50
CA PHE A 173 -10.69 -17.12 -5.53
C PHE A 173 -11.34 -18.35 -4.88
N CYS A 174 -12.42 -18.83 -5.50
CA CYS A 174 -12.98 -20.13 -5.19
C CYS A 174 -12.69 -21.06 -6.36
N ASP A 175 -11.94 -22.13 -6.14
CA ASP A 175 -11.73 -23.14 -7.18
C ASP A 175 -13.06 -23.86 -7.45
N ASN A 176 -13.53 -23.79 -8.70
CA ASN A 176 -14.81 -24.37 -9.10
C ASN A 176 -14.77 -25.91 -9.15
N GLU A 177 -13.58 -26.53 -9.17
CA GLU A 177 -13.42 -27.97 -9.27
C GLU A 177 -13.41 -28.67 -7.91
N ASP A 178 -12.73 -28.10 -6.92
CA ASP A 178 -12.58 -28.71 -5.59
C ASP A 178 -13.18 -27.89 -4.44
N GLY A 179 -13.71 -26.68 -4.72
CA GLY A 179 -14.28 -25.77 -3.72
C GLY A 179 -13.25 -25.16 -2.77
N ILE A 180 -11.96 -25.31 -3.07
CA ILE A 180 -10.88 -24.80 -2.21
C ILE A 180 -10.73 -23.30 -2.41
N GLN A 181 -10.70 -22.56 -1.30
CA GLN A 181 -10.38 -21.14 -1.34
C GLN A 181 -8.88 -20.94 -1.58
N LYS A 182 -8.58 -20.07 -2.54
CA LYS A 182 -7.21 -19.65 -2.88
C LYS A 182 -7.08 -18.15 -2.67
N MET A 183 -5.91 -17.72 -2.26
CA MET A 183 -5.55 -16.31 -2.22
C MET A 183 -4.42 -16.05 -3.22
N GLY A 184 -4.49 -14.96 -3.94
CA GLY A 184 -3.47 -14.59 -4.92
C GLY A 184 -3.10 -13.12 -4.90
N ASN A 185 -1.97 -12.84 -5.51
CA ASN A 185 -1.49 -11.50 -5.78
C ASN A 185 -1.26 -11.36 -7.29
N LEU A 186 -1.74 -10.25 -7.86
CA LEU A 186 -1.57 -9.94 -9.28
C LEU A 186 -0.61 -8.78 -9.47
N ALA A 187 0.57 -9.04 -9.99
CA ALA A 187 1.52 -8.00 -10.38
C ALA A 187 1.30 -7.58 -11.84
N VAL A 188 1.08 -6.29 -12.04
CA VAL A 188 0.87 -5.66 -13.35
C VAL A 188 2.01 -4.69 -13.61
N THR A 189 2.80 -5.00 -14.65
CA THR A 189 3.92 -4.17 -15.13
C THR A 189 3.66 -3.75 -16.57
N GLY A 190 4.40 -2.78 -17.10
CA GLY A 190 4.24 -2.33 -18.49
C GLY A 190 4.50 -3.41 -19.56
N LYS A 191 4.99 -4.59 -19.19
CA LYS A 191 5.37 -5.66 -20.13
C LYS A 191 4.74 -7.02 -19.79
N ARG A 192 4.34 -7.28 -18.56
CA ARG A 192 3.92 -8.60 -18.08
C ARG A 192 2.88 -8.47 -16.98
N HIS A 193 2.04 -9.50 -16.89
CA HIS A 193 1.15 -9.74 -15.75
C HIS A 193 1.57 -11.08 -15.12
N ILE A 194 1.75 -11.09 -13.82
CA ILE A 194 2.15 -12.28 -13.06
C ILE A 194 1.12 -12.48 -11.97
N LEU A 195 0.42 -13.61 -12.01
CA LEU A 195 -0.48 -14.05 -10.95
C LEU A 195 0.24 -15.12 -10.14
N GLN A 196 0.37 -14.90 -8.84
CA GLN A 196 0.83 -15.88 -7.89
C GLN A 196 -0.32 -16.18 -6.93
N HIS A 197 -0.66 -17.43 -6.73
CA HIS A 197 -1.67 -17.85 -5.78
C HIS A 197 -1.18 -19.01 -4.92
N SER A 198 -1.76 -19.15 -3.72
CA SER A 198 -1.57 -20.25 -2.80
C SER A 198 -2.93 -20.73 -2.26
N ARG A 199 -3.02 -21.98 -1.87
CA ARG A 199 -4.17 -22.48 -1.11
C ARG A 199 -4.20 -21.82 0.26
N MET A 200 -5.39 -21.44 0.71
CA MET A 200 -5.63 -20.95 2.06
C MET A 200 -5.74 -22.11 3.04
#